data_38a314161fe8758d43b6a293456b4088
#
_entry.id   38a314161fe8758d43b6a293456b4088
#
_cell.length_a   1.000
_cell.length_b   1.000
_cell.length_c   1.000
_cell.angle_alpha   90.00
_cell.angle_beta   90.00
_cell.angle_gamma   90.00
#
_symmetry.space_group_name_H-M   'P 1'
#
loop_
_entity.id
_entity.type
_entity.pdbx_description
1 polymer ?
#
loop_
_entity_poly.entity_id
_entity_poly.type
_entity_poly.pdbx_seq_one_letter_code
_entity_poly.pdbx_strand_id
1 'polypeptide(L)' 'MFPTPEQIRSYISDQLHCTHIEVEGDGQHFYVTIVSPEFTGKRLVQRHQLVYAALGDRMKAEIHALSIKAFTPEEFSGQ' A
#
# COMPACT_ATOMS: atom_id res chain seq x y z
N MET A 1 7.27 13.44 13.84
CA MET A 1 6.86 12.09 14.29
C MET A 1 6.56 11.22 13.09
N PHE A 2 7.00 9.99 13.11
CA PHE A 2 6.78 9.05 12.01
C PHE A 2 5.53 8.22 12.28
N PRO A 3 4.75 7.88 11.24
CA PRO A 3 3.61 6.99 11.42
C PRO A 3 4.07 5.59 11.77
N THR A 4 3.20 4.81 12.39
CA THR A 4 3.44 3.41 12.64
C THR A 4 3.00 2.58 11.43
N PRO A 5 3.49 1.33 11.28
CA PRO A 5 2.99 0.45 10.23
C PRO A 5 1.46 0.27 10.29
N GLU A 6 0.89 0.21 11.49
CA GLU A 6 -0.56 0.07 11.68
C GLU A 6 -1.32 1.28 11.15
N GLN A 7 -0.77 2.49 11.32
CA GLN A 7 -1.38 3.70 10.81
C GLN A 7 -1.38 3.71 9.28
N ILE A 8 -0.27 3.32 8.66
CA ILE A 8 -0.17 3.25 7.20
C ILE A 8 -1.16 2.23 6.65
N ARG A 9 -1.25 1.08 7.30
CA ARG A 9 -2.21 0.04 6.92
C ARG A 9 -3.64 0.59 6.94
N SER A 10 -3.99 1.31 8.00
CA SER A 10 -5.33 1.91 8.13
C SER A 10 -5.59 2.95 7.06
N TYR A 11 -4.61 3.81 6.76
CA TYR A 11 -4.76 4.84 5.74
C TYR A 11 -5.08 4.21 4.39
N ILE A 12 -4.39 3.14 4.05
CA ILE A 12 -4.58 2.46 2.77
C ILE A 12 -5.92 1.72 2.75
N SER A 13 -6.22 0.96 3.79
CA SER A 13 -7.43 0.13 3.82
C SER A 13 -8.71 0.95 3.91
N ASP A 14 -8.63 2.19 4.41
CA ASP A 14 -9.79 3.09 4.44
C ASP A 14 -10.20 3.55 3.04
N GLN A 15 -9.26 3.59 2.09
CA GLN A 15 -9.50 4.14 0.76
C GLN A 15 -9.48 3.09 -0.34
N LEU A 16 -8.93 1.92 -0.07
CA LEU A 16 -8.72 0.88 -1.07
C LEU A 16 -9.20 -0.46 -0.51
N HIS A 17 -10.04 -1.15 -1.27
CA HIS A 17 -10.51 -2.47 -0.85
C HIS A 17 -9.37 -3.48 -0.95
N CYS A 18 -8.93 -3.99 0.19
CA CYS A 18 -7.82 -4.94 0.27
C CYS A 18 -8.31 -6.27 0.83
N THR A 19 -7.96 -7.38 0.16
CA THR A 19 -8.20 -8.71 0.71
C THR A 19 -7.06 -9.13 1.64
N HIS A 20 -5.90 -8.49 1.48
CA HIS A 20 -4.74 -8.73 2.33
C HIS A 20 -3.86 -7.48 2.29
N ILE A 21 -3.33 -7.09 3.43
CA ILE A 21 -2.39 -5.98 3.51
C ILE A 21 -1.42 -6.21 4.67
N GLU A 22 -0.13 -6.07 4.39
CA GLU A 22 0.93 -6.13 5.38
C GLU A 22 1.79 -4.90 5.27
N VAL A 23 2.15 -4.31 6.39
CA VAL A 23 3.03 -3.15 6.44
C VAL A 23 4.11 -3.40 7.47
N GLU A 24 5.35 -3.19 7.07
CA GLU A 24 6.52 -3.27 7.94
C GLU A 24 7.36 -2.02 7.76
N GLY A 25 8.15 -1.67 8.74
CA GLY A 25 9.05 -0.54 8.62
C GLY A 25 9.57 -0.04 9.96
N ASP A 26 10.56 0.87 9.87
CA ASP A 26 11.23 1.44 11.02
C ASP A 26 10.83 2.89 11.30
N GLY A 27 9.82 3.40 10.61
CA GLY A 27 9.38 4.78 10.73
C GLY A 27 9.90 5.68 9.63
N GLN A 28 11.01 5.32 9.00
CA GLN A 28 11.60 6.08 7.90
C GLN A 28 11.37 5.41 6.56
N HIS A 29 11.53 4.09 6.51
CA HIS A 29 11.26 3.31 5.31
C HIS A 29 10.18 2.28 5.63
N PHE A 30 9.15 2.20 4.79
CA PHE A 30 8.06 1.25 4.95
C PHE A 30 7.98 0.31 3.76
N TYR A 31 7.61 -0.93 4.04
CA TYR A 31 7.44 -1.99 3.05
C TYR A 31 6.00 -2.46 3.12
N VAL A 32 5.26 -2.30 2.02
CA VAL A 32 3.83 -2.59 1.98
C VAL A 32 3.56 -3.69 0.96
N THR A 33 2.85 -4.72 1.38
CA THR A 33 2.34 -5.76 0.48
C THR A 33 0.82 -5.65 0.49
N ILE A 34 0.23 -5.40 -0.68
CA ILE A 34 -1.21 -5.17 -0.82
C ILE A 34 -1.77 -6.13 -1.84
N VAL A 35 -2.87 -6.79 -1.49
CA VAL A 35 -3.64 -7.63 -2.39
C VAL A 35 -5.02 -7.01 -2.53
N SER A 36 -5.42 -6.66 -3.75
CA SER A 36 -6.69 -6.00 -3.99
C SER A 36 -7.26 -6.37 -5.35
N PRO A 37 -8.58 -6.67 -5.42
CA PRO A 37 -9.24 -6.87 -6.72
C PRO A 37 -9.27 -5.59 -7.57
N GLU A 38 -9.08 -4.43 -6.95
CA GLU A 38 -9.03 -3.16 -7.66
C GLU A 38 -7.79 -3.04 -8.55
N PHE A 39 -6.79 -3.90 -8.36
CA PHE A 39 -5.59 -3.92 -9.21
C PHE A 39 -5.79 -4.72 -10.50
N THR A 40 -6.90 -5.43 -10.63
CA THR A 40 -7.16 -6.27 -11.80
C THR A 40 -7.17 -5.42 -13.08
N GLY A 41 -6.41 -5.86 -14.09
CA GLY A 41 -6.30 -5.14 -15.35
C GLY A 41 -5.40 -3.91 -15.30
N LYS A 42 -4.75 -3.64 -14.18
CA LYS A 42 -3.89 -2.46 -14.04
C LYS A 42 -2.41 -2.85 -14.06
N ARG A 43 -1.60 -1.99 -14.66
CA ARG A 43 -0.15 -2.13 -14.67
C ARG A 43 0.41 -1.74 -13.31
N LEU A 44 1.65 -2.13 -13.03
CA LEU A 44 2.29 -1.84 -11.75
C LEU A 44 2.28 -0.35 -11.41
N VAL A 45 2.59 0.51 -12.37
CA VAL A 45 2.60 1.96 -12.10
C VAL A 45 1.22 2.47 -11.71
N GLN A 46 0.16 1.93 -12.33
CA GLN A 46 -1.21 2.32 -12.00
C GLN A 46 -1.61 1.83 -10.61
N ARG A 47 -1.15 0.64 -10.22
CA ARG A 47 -1.39 0.10 -8.88
C ARG A 47 -0.72 0.96 -7.82
N HIS A 48 0.53 1.36 -8.07
CA HIS A 48 1.26 2.24 -7.15
C HIS A 48 0.58 3.60 -7.03
N GLN A 49 0.05 4.13 -8.12
CA GLN A 49 -0.68 5.39 -8.11
C GLN A 49 -1.94 5.30 -7.23
N LEU A 50 -2.63 4.16 -7.26
CA LEU A 50 -3.78 3.95 -6.38
C LEU A 50 -3.38 3.97 -4.91
N VAL A 51 -2.25 3.35 -4.58
CA VAL A 51 -1.75 3.34 -3.21
C VAL A 51 -1.36 4.74 -2.76
N TYR A 52 -0.65 5.48 -3.61
CA TYR A 52 -0.27 6.86 -3.30
C TYR A 52 -1.50 7.75 -3.13
N ALA A 53 -2.52 7.55 -3.96
CA ALA A 53 -3.77 8.30 -3.83
C ALA A 53 -4.47 7.98 -2.52
N ALA A 54 -4.44 6.73 -2.08
CA ALA A 54 -5.01 6.33 -0.80
C ALA A 54 -4.30 6.99 0.38
N LEU A 55 -2.98 7.17 0.27
CA LEU A 55 -2.19 7.83 1.31
C LEU A 55 -2.33 9.35 1.26
N GLY A 56 -2.57 9.91 0.07
CA GLY A 56 -2.79 11.34 -0.09
C GLY A 56 -1.60 12.17 0.37
N ASP A 57 -1.90 13.25 1.09
CA ASP A 57 -0.86 14.17 1.56
C ASP A 57 0.07 13.56 2.60
N ARG A 58 -0.29 12.42 3.18
CA ARG A 58 0.55 11.74 4.17
C ARG A 58 1.87 11.29 3.57
N MET A 59 1.89 10.97 2.28
CA MET A 59 3.13 10.64 1.57
C MET A 59 4.15 11.77 1.63
N LYS A 60 3.67 13.02 1.58
CA LYS A 60 4.55 14.19 1.60
C LYS A 60 4.94 14.58 3.02
N ALA A 61 4.00 14.45 3.96
CA ALA A 61 4.16 15.00 5.31
C ALA A 61 4.77 14.02 6.29
N GLU A 62 4.50 12.73 6.14
CA GLU A 62 4.79 11.75 7.19
C GLU A 62 5.66 10.58 6.71
N ILE A 63 5.60 10.22 5.44
CA ILE A 63 6.24 9.00 4.93
C ILE A 63 7.45 9.38 4.07
N HIS A 64 8.64 8.99 4.52
CA HIS A 64 9.88 9.32 3.81
C HIS A 64 10.14 8.42 2.63
N ALA A 65 9.94 7.11 2.80
CA ALA A 65 10.20 6.14 1.75
C ALA A 65 9.21 4.98 1.87
N LEU A 66 8.71 4.54 0.72
CA LEU A 66 7.72 3.48 0.67
C LEU A 66 8.03 2.53 -0.48
N SER A 67 8.16 1.25 -0.15
CA SER A 67 8.27 0.18 -1.15
C SER A 67 6.94 -0.57 -1.21
N ILE A 68 6.41 -0.74 -2.40
CA ILE A 68 5.07 -1.31 -2.60
C ILE A 68 5.17 -2.58 -3.42
N LYS A 69 4.52 -3.65 -2.93
CA LYS A 69 4.24 -4.86 -3.71
C LYS A 69 2.72 -4.95 -3.84
N ALA A 70 2.22 -4.88 -5.05
CA ALA A 70 0.78 -4.81 -5.31
C ALA A 70 0.36 -5.99 -6.19
N PHE A 71 -0.56 -6.79 -5.68
CA PHE A 71 -1.03 -8.02 -6.33
C PHE A 71 -2.54 -8.03 -6.49
N THR A 72 -3.03 -8.67 -7.56
CA THR A 72 -4.43 -9.11 -7.56
C THR A 72 -4.56 -10.35 -6.69
N PRO A 73 -5.78 -10.72 -6.26
CA PRO A 73 -5.97 -11.96 -5.50
C PRO A 73 -5.45 -13.18 -6.23
N GLU A 74 -5.63 -13.24 -7.56
CA GLU A 74 -5.17 -14.35 -8.38
C GLU A 74 -3.65 -14.45 -8.40
N GLU A 75 -2.98 -13.30 -8.53
CA GLU A 75 -1.51 -13.26 -8.54
C GLU A 75 -0.95 -13.70 -7.18
N PHE A 76 -1.57 -13.26 -6.11
CA PHE A 76 -1.11 -13.59 -4.77
C PHE A 76 -1.32 -15.07 -4.46
N SER A 77 -2.43 -15.64 -4.90
CA SER A 77 -2.72 -17.08 -4.74
C SER A 77 -1.75 -17.96 -5.50
N GLY A 78 -1.17 -17.45 -6.56
CA GLY A 78 -0.22 -18.19 -7.39
C GLY A 78 1.19 -18.25 -6.85
N GLN A 79 1.46 -17.58 -5.75
CA GLN A 79 2.80 -17.54 -5.16
C GLN A 79 3.09 -18.71 -4.25
#